data_eb5f7abda0ccf44ba30b7c2e17cc0dd3
#
_entry.id   eb5f7abda0ccf44ba30b7c2e17cc0dd3
#
_cell.length_a   1.000
_cell.length_b   1.000
_cell.length_c   1.000
_cell.angle_alpha   90.00
_cell.angle_beta   90.00
_cell.angle_gamma   90.00
#
_symmetry.space_group_name_H-M   'P 1'
#
loop_
_entity.id
_entity.type
_entity.pdbx_description
1 polymer ?
#
loop_
_entity_poly.entity_id
_entity_poly.type
_entity_poly.pdbx_seq_one_letter_code
_entity_poly.pdbx_strand_id
1 'polypeptide(L)'
;MTGIWVCRSPALPVEDLMTQLLIRLFIRRPDQAQDPDVRPAYGNLAGAVGMVCNLLLCVGKLTVGTLFGSIAIMADALNNLSDASSNVVSLVGFKLASKAPDAEHPFGHARYEYLAGLVVSVTILGIGFSLLKESAVKVLHPTQVVFSWLTVAVLAASILVKLWMSGFNRTIGRIIRSETLIATAADSRNDVLSTGAVLIATILCHLTGWNVLDGLMGVGVAVFILISGWGLVMDTLSPLLGESPSEDLVDH
;
A
#
# COMPACT_ATOMS: atom_id res chain seq x y z
N MET A 1 43.30 28.83 -17.25
CA MET A 1 41.88 29.21 -17.11
C MET A 1 41.06 27.95 -17.27
N THR A 2 40.84 27.23 -16.16
CA THR A 2 40.04 26.01 -16.10
C THR A 2 38.66 26.36 -15.56
N GLY A 3 37.69 26.46 -16.49
CA GLY A 3 36.29 26.68 -16.11
C GLY A 3 35.73 25.47 -15.39
N ILE A 4 35.50 25.60 -14.09
CA ILE A 4 34.73 24.66 -13.30
C ILE A 4 33.27 24.81 -13.74
N TRP A 5 32.81 23.88 -14.57
CA TRP A 5 31.36 23.71 -14.82
C TRP A 5 30.73 23.21 -13.54
N VAL A 6 30.22 24.12 -12.72
CA VAL A 6 29.26 23.77 -11.67
C VAL A 6 28.01 23.27 -12.36
N CYS A 7 27.88 21.96 -12.44
CA CYS A 7 26.66 21.30 -12.87
C CYS A 7 25.59 21.65 -11.82
N ARG A 8 24.83 22.71 -12.09
CA ARG A 8 23.62 23.05 -11.34
C ARG A 8 22.66 21.89 -11.56
N SER A 9 22.53 21.01 -10.56
CA SER A 9 21.46 20.01 -10.53
C SER A 9 20.14 20.70 -10.90
N PRO A 10 19.36 20.17 -11.86
CA PRO A 10 18.06 20.72 -12.14
C PRO A 10 17.29 20.67 -10.82
N ALA A 11 16.73 21.83 -10.45
CA ALA A 11 15.79 21.90 -9.33
C ALA A 11 14.78 20.77 -9.52
N LEU A 12 14.71 19.88 -8.54
CA LEU A 12 13.81 18.73 -8.58
C LEU A 12 12.43 19.25 -8.96
N PRO A 13 11.80 18.79 -10.05
CA PRO A 13 10.45 19.18 -10.40
C PRO A 13 9.48 18.50 -9.43
N VAL A 14 9.49 18.95 -8.19
CA VAL A 14 8.55 18.51 -7.17
C VAL A 14 7.44 19.55 -7.19
N GLU A 15 6.37 19.25 -7.90
CA GLU A 15 5.21 20.13 -8.07
C GLU A 15 4.40 20.28 -6.78
N ASP A 16 4.62 19.39 -5.79
CA ASP A 16 3.85 19.34 -4.53
C ASP A 16 4.66 19.83 -3.33
N LEU A 17 4.17 20.90 -2.70
CA LEU A 17 4.77 21.53 -1.51
C LEU A 17 4.94 20.55 -0.34
N MET A 18 3.98 19.64 -0.13
CA MET A 18 4.03 18.66 0.96
C MET A 18 5.14 17.64 0.74
N THR A 19 5.31 17.15 -0.48
CA THR A 19 6.42 16.26 -0.87
C THR A 19 7.78 16.95 -0.66
N GLN A 20 7.91 18.22 -1.05
CA GLN A 20 9.14 19.00 -0.81
C GLN A 20 9.45 19.14 0.68
N LEU A 21 8.46 19.44 1.49
CA LEU A 21 8.63 19.58 2.93
C LEU A 21 9.08 18.27 3.58
N LEU A 22 8.47 17.14 3.22
CA LEU A 22 8.85 15.82 3.73
C LEU A 22 10.29 15.47 3.34
N ILE A 23 10.67 15.69 2.08
CA ILE A 23 12.04 15.42 1.62
C ILE A 23 13.04 16.29 2.39
N ARG A 24 12.79 17.59 2.54
CA ARG A 24 13.70 18.50 3.26
C ARG A 24 13.80 18.20 4.75
N LEU A 25 12.71 17.73 5.37
CA LEU A 25 12.66 17.44 6.80
C LEU A 25 13.40 16.15 7.17
N PHE A 26 13.28 15.12 6.33
CA PHE A 26 13.78 13.77 6.65
C PHE A 26 15.06 13.38 5.91
N ILE A 27 15.43 14.08 4.81
CA ILE A 27 16.60 13.74 4.00
C ILE A 27 17.68 14.82 4.14
N ARG A 28 18.84 14.42 4.70
CA ARG A 28 19.94 15.36 4.99
C ARG A 28 20.62 15.97 3.76
N ARG A 29 20.61 15.25 2.62
CA ARG A 29 21.28 15.65 1.36
C ARG A 29 20.37 15.40 0.17
N PRO A 30 19.30 16.17 0.00
CA PRO A 30 18.30 15.91 -1.05
C PRO A 30 18.87 16.02 -2.47
N ASP A 31 19.95 16.79 -2.66
CA ASP A 31 20.56 17.00 -3.96
C ASP A 31 21.40 15.79 -4.44
N GLN A 32 21.69 14.83 -3.58
CA GLN A 32 22.52 13.64 -3.85
C GLN A 32 21.68 12.35 -3.85
N ALA A 33 20.50 12.36 -4.44
CA ALA A 33 19.54 11.25 -4.40
C ALA A 33 20.04 9.94 -5.04
N GLN A 34 21.08 10.00 -5.89
CA GLN A 34 21.71 8.81 -6.52
C GLN A 34 22.88 8.26 -5.70
N ASP A 35 23.28 8.93 -4.62
CA ASP A 35 24.30 8.45 -3.72
C ASP A 35 23.83 7.15 -3.03
N PRO A 36 24.61 6.05 -3.04
CA PRO A 36 24.26 4.80 -2.37
C PRO A 36 23.88 4.95 -0.89
N ASP A 37 24.43 5.95 -0.19
CA ASP A 37 24.12 6.22 1.22
C ASP A 37 22.83 7.02 1.41
N VAL A 38 22.39 7.78 0.40
CA VAL A 38 21.21 8.65 0.46
C VAL A 38 19.97 7.97 -0.13
N ARG A 39 20.13 7.19 -1.18
CA ARG A 39 19.04 6.49 -1.87
C ARG A 39 18.13 5.66 -0.93
N PRO A 40 18.66 4.88 0.05
CA PRO A 40 17.83 4.15 1.01
C PRO A 40 16.96 5.05 1.89
N ALA A 41 17.41 6.27 2.22
CA ALA A 41 16.62 7.22 3.01
C ALA A 41 15.34 7.65 2.28
N TYR A 42 15.38 7.82 0.96
CA TYR A 42 14.20 8.09 0.15
C TYR A 42 13.21 6.91 0.15
N GLY A 43 13.71 5.68 -0.01
CA GLY A 43 12.89 4.47 0.06
C GLY A 43 12.23 4.31 1.43
N ASN A 44 12.97 4.50 2.51
CA ASN A 44 12.46 4.42 3.88
C ASN A 44 11.41 5.52 4.15
N LEU A 45 11.63 6.74 3.66
CA LEU A 45 10.65 7.82 3.77
C LEU A 45 9.34 7.45 3.05
N ALA A 46 9.44 6.96 1.81
CA ALA A 46 8.27 6.55 1.03
C ALA A 46 7.51 5.41 1.73
N GLY A 47 8.20 4.38 2.20
CA GLY A 47 7.60 3.27 2.94
C GLY A 47 6.93 3.71 4.25
N ALA A 48 7.59 4.57 5.04
CA ALA A 48 7.04 5.06 6.30
C ALA A 48 5.79 5.94 6.08
N VAL A 49 5.83 6.85 5.11
CA VAL A 49 4.67 7.68 4.74
C VAL A 49 3.52 6.80 4.24
N GLY A 50 3.81 5.83 3.36
CA GLY A 50 2.82 4.88 2.86
C GLY A 50 2.16 4.09 3.98
N MET A 51 2.95 3.55 4.91
CA MET A 51 2.44 2.81 6.07
C MET A 51 1.52 3.67 6.95
N VAL A 52 1.97 4.87 7.32
CA VAL A 52 1.18 5.77 8.20
C VAL A 52 -0.11 6.19 7.53
N CYS A 53 -0.07 6.61 6.26
CA CYS A 53 -1.26 7.01 5.53
C CYS A 53 -2.25 5.85 5.39
N ASN A 54 -1.81 4.67 4.97
CA ASN A 54 -2.68 3.50 4.82
C ASN A 54 -3.29 3.05 6.15
N LEU A 55 -2.53 3.12 7.25
CA LEU A 55 -3.06 2.79 8.58
C LEU A 55 -4.14 3.79 9.03
N LEU A 56 -3.91 5.10 8.83
CA LEU A 56 -4.90 6.13 9.15
C LEU A 56 -6.17 5.99 8.30
N LEU A 57 -6.02 5.70 7.00
CA LEU A 57 -7.15 5.44 6.11
C LEU A 57 -7.92 4.18 6.51
N CYS A 58 -7.21 3.11 6.88
CA CYS A 58 -7.81 1.88 7.38
C CYS A 58 -8.67 2.16 8.62
N VAL A 59 -8.10 2.81 9.65
CA VAL A 59 -8.83 3.13 10.88
C VAL A 59 -10.05 4.01 10.61
N GLY A 60 -9.90 5.07 9.82
CA GLY A 60 -10.99 5.96 9.45
C GLY A 60 -12.14 5.26 8.73
N LYS A 61 -11.83 4.47 7.67
CA LYS A 61 -12.82 3.71 6.91
C LYS A 61 -13.46 2.60 7.75
N LEU A 62 -12.66 1.87 8.56
CA LEU A 62 -13.18 0.81 9.42
C LEU A 62 -14.19 1.38 10.43
N THR A 63 -13.87 2.53 11.02
CA THR A 63 -14.76 3.21 11.96
C THR A 63 -16.09 3.57 11.31
N VAL A 64 -16.09 4.25 10.15
CA VAL A 64 -17.36 4.61 9.50
C VAL A 64 -18.06 3.39 8.90
N GLY A 65 -17.34 2.41 8.37
CA GLY A 65 -17.93 1.17 7.86
C GLY A 65 -18.67 0.39 8.92
N THR A 66 -18.09 0.26 10.12
CA THR A 66 -18.75 -0.43 11.26
C THR A 66 -19.90 0.38 11.83
N LEU A 67 -19.76 1.68 12.03
CA LEU A 67 -20.79 2.54 12.59
C LEU A 67 -22.04 2.62 11.71
N PHE A 68 -21.88 2.63 10.40
CA PHE A 68 -22.97 2.79 9.43
C PHE A 68 -23.36 1.49 8.71
N GLY A 69 -22.73 0.37 9.08
CA GLY A 69 -23.09 -0.97 8.60
C GLY A 69 -22.77 -1.23 7.13
N SER A 70 -21.74 -0.60 6.56
CA SER A 70 -21.31 -0.85 5.17
C SER A 70 -20.15 -1.85 5.10
N ILE A 71 -20.44 -3.02 4.55
CA ILE A 71 -19.44 -4.08 4.29
C ILE A 71 -18.47 -3.66 3.20
N ALA A 72 -18.94 -2.93 2.17
CA ALA A 72 -18.09 -2.44 1.11
C ALA A 72 -16.99 -1.50 1.64
N ILE A 73 -17.33 -0.59 2.56
CA ILE A 73 -16.37 0.32 3.19
C ILE A 73 -15.40 -0.44 4.11
N MET A 74 -15.89 -1.44 4.85
CA MET A 74 -15.02 -2.29 5.68
C MET A 74 -14.03 -3.09 4.82
N ALA A 75 -14.46 -3.63 3.69
CA ALA A 75 -13.60 -4.31 2.74
C ALA A 75 -12.53 -3.36 2.16
N ASP A 76 -12.92 -2.15 1.76
CA ASP A 76 -11.99 -1.12 1.27
C ASP A 76 -11.01 -0.64 2.37
N ALA A 77 -11.43 -0.63 3.65
CA ALA A 77 -10.53 -0.39 4.78
C ALA A 77 -9.46 -1.48 4.93
N LEU A 78 -9.85 -2.73 4.73
CA LEU A 78 -8.92 -3.87 4.84
C LEU A 78 -7.97 -3.95 3.64
N ASN A 79 -8.34 -3.44 2.48
CA ASN A 79 -7.40 -3.22 1.40
C ASN A 79 -6.27 -2.28 1.83
N ASN A 80 -6.59 -1.14 2.47
CA ASN A 80 -5.56 -0.25 3.02
C ASN A 80 -4.72 -0.90 4.13
N LEU A 81 -5.28 -1.83 4.91
CA LEU A 81 -4.51 -2.61 5.88
C LEU A 81 -3.52 -3.55 5.19
N SER A 82 -3.92 -4.19 4.08
CA SER A 82 -3.03 -5.00 3.25
C SER A 82 -1.82 -4.20 2.76
N ASP A 83 -2.07 -2.99 2.23
CA ASP A 83 -1.03 -2.07 1.76
C ASP A 83 -0.09 -1.64 2.89
N ALA A 84 -0.65 -1.29 4.06
CA ALA A 84 0.15 -0.95 5.24
C ALA A 84 1.01 -2.12 5.69
N SER A 85 0.46 -3.33 5.68
CA SER A 85 1.16 -4.55 6.09
C SER A 85 2.33 -4.89 5.18
N SER A 86 2.18 -4.73 3.87
CA SER A 86 3.26 -4.90 2.89
C SER A 86 4.42 -3.93 3.16
N ASN A 87 4.12 -2.67 3.51
CA ASN A 87 5.14 -1.70 3.91
C ASN A 87 5.83 -2.07 5.23
N VAL A 88 5.09 -2.59 6.23
CA VAL A 88 5.65 -3.07 7.51
C VAL A 88 6.59 -4.24 7.27
N VAL A 89 6.17 -5.22 6.47
CA VAL A 89 6.99 -6.39 6.12
C VAL A 89 8.31 -5.94 5.51
N SER A 90 8.27 -5.02 4.55
CA SER A 90 9.47 -4.48 3.92
C SER A 90 10.40 -3.80 4.94
N LEU A 91 9.86 -2.92 5.80
CA LEU A 91 10.67 -2.18 6.79
C LEU A 91 11.25 -3.09 7.89
N VAL A 92 10.45 -4.01 8.42
CA VAL A 92 10.88 -4.94 9.48
C VAL A 92 11.79 -6.01 8.89
N GLY A 93 11.45 -6.51 7.72
CA GLY A 93 12.23 -7.51 7.00
C GLY A 93 13.64 -7.03 6.72
N PHE A 94 13.81 -5.84 6.15
CA PHE A 94 15.14 -5.23 5.93
C PHE A 94 15.93 -5.08 7.23
N LYS A 95 15.27 -4.69 8.33
CA LYS A 95 15.93 -4.53 9.63
C LYS A 95 16.38 -5.87 10.22
N LEU A 96 15.57 -6.92 10.09
CA LEU A 96 15.92 -8.26 10.56
C LEU A 96 16.95 -8.93 9.64
N ALA A 97 16.80 -8.77 8.34
CA ALA A 97 17.74 -9.31 7.35
C ALA A 97 19.14 -8.72 7.46
N SER A 98 19.26 -7.49 7.96
CA SER A 98 20.59 -6.83 8.19
C SER A 98 21.34 -7.35 9.42
N LYS A 99 20.73 -8.23 10.25
CA LYS A 99 21.40 -8.84 11.40
C LYS A 99 22.46 -9.82 10.93
N ALA A 100 23.69 -9.66 11.47
CA ALA A 100 24.80 -10.53 11.14
C ALA A 100 24.52 -12.02 11.49
N PRO A 101 25.14 -12.98 10.77
CA PRO A 101 25.10 -14.38 11.13
C PRO A 101 25.51 -14.60 12.58
N ASP A 102 24.83 -15.51 13.29
CA ASP A 102 25.14 -15.94 14.63
C ASP A 102 25.31 -17.45 14.70
N ALA A 103 25.63 -18.00 15.88
CA ALA A 103 25.89 -19.41 16.06
C ALA A 103 24.66 -20.32 15.78
N GLU A 104 23.44 -19.76 15.95
CA GLU A 104 22.19 -20.49 15.69
C GLU A 104 21.74 -20.34 14.21
N HIS A 105 22.14 -19.22 13.55
CA HIS A 105 21.81 -18.93 12.16
C HIS A 105 23.07 -18.60 11.34
N PRO A 106 23.89 -19.60 10.98
CA PRO A 106 25.17 -19.40 10.27
C PRO A 106 25.02 -18.76 8.89
N PHE A 107 23.84 -18.91 8.24
CA PHE A 107 23.54 -18.34 6.92
C PHE A 107 22.87 -16.95 7.00
N GLY A 108 22.81 -16.36 8.21
CA GLY A 108 22.18 -15.07 8.44
C GLY A 108 20.65 -15.14 8.59
N HIS A 109 20.05 -13.95 8.72
CA HIS A 109 18.64 -13.77 9.10
C HIS A 109 17.74 -13.29 7.94
N ALA A 110 18.25 -13.27 6.70
CA ALA A 110 17.52 -12.73 5.54
C ALA A 110 16.13 -13.38 5.31
N ARG A 111 15.98 -14.67 5.66
CA ARG A 111 14.70 -15.39 5.48
C ARG A 111 13.58 -14.96 6.41
N TYR A 112 13.88 -14.22 7.51
CA TYR A 112 12.83 -13.69 8.40
C TYR A 112 11.91 -12.69 7.70
N GLU A 113 12.39 -11.97 6.70
CA GLU A 113 11.59 -11.08 5.87
C GLU A 113 10.44 -11.84 5.18
N TYR A 114 10.79 -12.94 4.50
CA TYR A 114 9.79 -13.76 3.80
C TYR A 114 8.82 -14.46 4.75
N LEU A 115 9.29 -14.92 5.92
CA LEU A 115 8.42 -15.50 6.94
C LEU A 115 7.41 -14.48 7.49
N ALA A 116 7.85 -13.26 7.78
CA ALA A 116 6.97 -12.19 8.22
C ALA A 116 5.94 -11.84 7.14
N GLY A 117 6.37 -11.75 5.88
CA GLY A 117 5.49 -11.54 4.72
C GLY A 117 4.45 -12.65 4.58
N LEU A 118 4.85 -13.91 4.74
CA LEU A 118 3.95 -15.05 4.67
C LEU A 118 2.87 -15.02 5.77
N VAL A 119 3.24 -14.70 7.01
CA VAL A 119 2.27 -14.59 8.13
C VAL A 119 1.24 -13.49 7.84
N VAL A 120 1.69 -12.34 7.36
CA VAL A 120 0.80 -11.22 7.02
C VAL A 120 -0.11 -11.59 5.86
N SER A 121 0.41 -12.18 4.78
CA SER A 121 -0.38 -12.53 3.60
C SER A 121 -1.44 -13.59 3.90
N VAL A 122 -1.12 -14.60 4.72
CA VAL A 122 -2.10 -15.60 5.19
C VAL A 122 -3.19 -14.95 6.04
N THR A 123 -2.82 -13.97 6.90
CA THR A 123 -3.80 -13.23 7.70
C THR A 123 -4.74 -12.42 6.80
N ILE A 124 -4.20 -11.72 5.78
CA ILE A 124 -4.99 -10.97 4.80
C ILE A 124 -5.95 -11.88 4.05
N LEU A 125 -5.51 -13.07 3.61
CA LEU A 125 -6.39 -14.06 2.98
C LEU A 125 -7.51 -14.51 3.91
N GLY A 126 -7.22 -14.79 5.19
CA GLY A 126 -8.24 -15.17 6.18
C GLY A 126 -9.31 -14.09 6.36
N ILE A 127 -8.89 -12.83 6.45
CA ILE A 127 -9.79 -11.68 6.55
C ILE A 127 -10.57 -11.51 5.24
N GLY A 128 -9.93 -11.62 4.07
CA GLY A 128 -10.58 -11.55 2.76
C GLY A 128 -11.67 -12.60 2.58
N PHE A 129 -11.44 -13.85 3.01
CA PHE A 129 -12.47 -14.90 3.01
C PHE A 129 -13.65 -14.59 3.94
N SER A 130 -13.40 -14.07 5.15
CA SER A 130 -14.47 -13.65 6.06
C SER A 130 -15.33 -12.55 5.43
N LEU A 131 -14.70 -11.54 4.82
CA LEU A 131 -15.40 -10.46 4.13
C LEU A 131 -16.20 -10.96 2.92
N LEU A 132 -15.63 -11.86 2.14
CA LEU A 132 -16.33 -12.45 1.00
C LEU A 132 -17.61 -13.15 1.45
N LYS A 133 -17.50 -13.95 2.52
CA LYS A 133 -18.67 -14.62 3.12
C LYS A 133 -19.73 -13.64 3.63
N GLU A 134 -19.32 -12.63 4.40
CA GLU A 134 -20.23 -11.62 4.95
C GLU A 134 -20.89 -10.79 3.83
N SER A 135 -20.12 -10.42 2.81
CA SER A 135 -20.63 -9.69 1.65
C SER A 135 -21.63 -10.53 0.86
N ALA A 136 -21.34 -11.82 0.65
CA ALA A 136 -22.26 -12.74 -0.02
C ALA A 136 -23.58 -12.92 0.77
N VAL A 137 -23.50 -13.05 2.10
CA VAL A 137 -24.69 -13.09 2.96
C VAL A 137 -25.49 -11.80 2.83
N LYS A 138 -24.82 -10.63 2.77
CA LYS A 138 -25.49 -9.34 2.62
C LYS A 138 -26.14 -9.15 1.25
N VAL A 139 -25.62 -9.77 0.20
CA VAL A 139 -26.27 -9.81 -1.12
C VAL A 139 -27.60 -10.60 -1.05
N LEU A 140 -27.59 -11.75 -0.33
CA LEU A 140 -28.77 -12.60 -0.19
C LEU A 140 -29.79 -12.04 0.81
N HIS A 141 -29.31 -11.40 1.87
CA HIS A 141 -30.10 -10.82 2.95
C HIS A 141 -29.70 -9.35 3.16
N PRO A 142 -30.14 -8.42 2.30
CA PRO A 142 -29.70 -7.03 2.34
C PRO A 142 -30.09 -6.37 3.67
N THR A 143 -29.09 -5.86 4.38
CA THR A 143 -29.29 -5.02 5.57
C THR A 143 -29.19 -3.55 5.18
N GLN A 144 -29.93 -2.69 5.88
CA GLN A 144 -29.90 -1.26 5.59
C GLN A 144 -28.53 -0.67 5.94
N VAL A 145 -27.96 0.08 5.00
CA VAL A 145 -26.79 0.91 5.21
C VAL A 145 -27.26 2.30 5.60
N VAL A 146 -26.83 2.77 6.76
CA VAL A 146 -27.19 4.12 7.22
C VAL A 146 -26.33 5.13 6.48
N PHE A 147 -26.96 5.96 5.66
CA PHE A 147 -26.26 7.04 4.96
C PHE A 147 -25.79 8.11 5.96
N SER A 148 -24.55 8.54 5.83
CA SER A 148 -23.99 9.63 6.62
C SER A 148 -23.05 10.49 5.77
N TRP A 149 -23.18 11.81 5.90
CA TRP A 149 -22.23 12.74 5.30
C TRP A 149 -20.79 12.55 5.82
N LEU A 150 -20.63 12.02 7.05
CA LEU A 150 -19.34 11.66 7.58
C LEU A 150 -18.69 10.55 6.76
N THR A 151 -19.46 9.54 6.34
CA THR A 151 -18.97 8.46 5.46
C THR A 151 -18.48 9.01 4.14
N VAL A 152 -19.28 9.89 3.50
CA VAL A 152 -18.90 10.55 2.25
C VAL A 152 -17.60 11.36 2.41
N ALA A 153 -17.49 12.12 3.51
CA ALA A 153 -16.32 12.93 3.79
C ALA A 153 -15.06 12.06 3.99
N VAL A 154 -15.16 10.95 4.73
CA VAL A 154 -14.03 10.01 4.95
C VAL A 154 -13.60 9.34 3.65
N LEU A 155 -14.53 8.89 2.81
CA LEU A 155 -14.21 8.30 1.51
C LEU A 155 -13.59 9.32 0.56
N ALA A 156 -14.13 10.54 0.49
CA ALA A 156 -13.56 11.62 -0.32
C ALA A 156 -12.16 12.01 0.15
N ALA A 157 -11.95 12.15 1.47
CA ALA A 157 -10.62 12.39 2.04
C ALA A 157 -9.65 11.26 1.71
N SER A 158 -10.12 10.00 1.76
CA SER A 158 -9.33 8.82 1.38
C SER A 158 -8.86 8.89 -0.08
N ILE A 159 -9.74 9.27 -1.01
CA ILE A 159 -9.41 9.45 -2.42
C ILE A 159 -8.32 10.53 -2.57
N LEU A 160 -8.47 11.67 -1.90
CA LEU A 160 -7.49 12.76 -1.97
C LEU A 160 -6.11 12.34 -1.42
N VAL A 161 -6.09 11.63 -0.29
CA VAL A 161 -4.84 11.10 0.29
C VAL A 161 -4.17 10.10 -0.65
N LYS A 162 -4.92 9.17 -1.24
CA LYS A 162 -4.38 8.18 -2.19
C LYS A 162 -3.88 8.83 -3.49
N LEU A 163 -4.55 9.86 -4.00
CA LEU A 163 -4.07 10.66 -5.13
C LEU A 163 -2.73 11.33 -4.81
N TRP A 164 -2.65 11.96 -3.63
CA TRP A 164 -1.40 12.57 -3.17
C TRP A 164 -0.30 11.51 -3.00
N MET A 165 -0.58 10.36 -2.37
CA MET A 165 0.38 9.25 -2.22
C MET A 165 0.89 8.75 -3.57
N SER A 166 0.01 8.64 -4.58
CA SER A 166 0.40 8.28 -5.94
C SER A 166 1.40 9.29 -6.53
N GLY A 167 1.12 10.59 -6.40
CA GLY A 167 2.04 11.66 -6.83
C GLY A 167 3.38 11.61 -6.09
N PHE A 168 3.33 11.46 -4.77
CA PHE A 168 4.49 11.36 -3.89
C PHE A 168 5.40 10.17 -4.25
N ASN A 169 4.84 8.96 -4.34
CA ASN A 169 5.60 7.76 -4.69
C ASN A 169 6.18 7.84 -6.10
N ARG A 170 5.41 8.39 -7.07
CA ARG A 170 5.89 8.59 -8.44
C ARG A 170 7.06 9.57 -8.49
N THR A 171 7.00 10.65 -7.73
CA THR A 171 8.05 11.66 -7.67
C THR A 171 9.32 11.07 -7.08
N ILE A 172 9.23 10.42 -5.90
CA ILE A 172 10.38 9.76 -5.27
C ILE A 172 10.93 8.64 -6.16
N GLY A 173 10.05 7.79 -6.71
CA GLY A 173 10.45 6.70 -7.61
C GLY A 173 11.26 7.18 -8.81
N ARG A 174 10.90 8.32 -9.41
CA ARG A 174 11.67 8.95 -10.49
C ARG A 174 13.02 9.50 -10.01
N ILE A 175 13.04 10.13 -8.83
CA ILE A 175 14.26 10.70 -8.25
C ILE A 175 15.30 9.62 -8.02
N ILE A 176 14.92 8.49 -7.41
CA ILE A 176 15.86 7.40 -7.08
C ILE A 176 15.88 6.26 -8.11
N ARG A 177 15.15 6.41 -9.24
CA ARG A 177 15.00 5.40 -10.30
C ARG A 177 14.55 4.05 -9.74
N SER A 178 13.48 4.04 -8.95
CA SER A 178 12.91 2.85 -8.32
C SER A 178 11.61 2.45 -9.01
N GLU A 179 11.65 1.34 -9.75
CA GLU A 179 10.46 0.76 -10.39
C GLU A 179 9.42 0.33 -9.34
N THR A 180 9.87 -0.17 -8.19
CA THR A 180 8.98 -0.54 -7.08
C THR A 180 8.12 0.63 -6.60
N LEU A 181 8.71 1.83 -6.43
CA LEU A 181 7.93 3.02 -6.03
C LEU A 181 7.00 3.53 -7.14
N ILE A 182 7.39 3.34 -8.41
CA ILE A 182 6.53 3.66 -9.54
C ILE A 182 5.33 2.69 -9.57
N ALA A 183 5.55 1.39 -9.31
CA ALA A 183 4.49 0.41 -9.16
C ALA A 183 3.56 0.77 -7.99
N THR A 184 4.10 1.08 -6.80
CA THR A 184 3.30 1.53 -5.64
C THR A 184 2.46 2.78 -5.93
N ALA A 185 2.98 3.68 -6.79
CA ALA A 185 2.21 4.83 -7.25
C ALA A 185 1.03 4.44 -8.14
N ALA A 186 1.18 3.40 -8.97
CA ALA A 186 0.08 2.84 -9.78
C ALA A 186 -0.96 2.14 -8.90
N ASP A 187 -0.52 1.37 -7.90
CA ASP A 187 -1.42 0.72 -6.93
C ASP A 187 -2.27 1.75 -6.18
N SER A 188 -1.66 2.86 -5.72
CA SER A 188 -2.41 3.95 -5.08
C SER A 188 -3.49 4.56 -6.00
N ARG A 189 -3.32 4.53 -7.33
CA ARG A 189 -4.36 4.94 -8.29
C ARG A 189 -5.47 3.91 -8.40
N ASN A 190 -5.14 2.63 -8.40
CA ASN A 190 -6.13 1.56 -8.40
C ASN A 190 -7.02 1.65 -7.16
N ASP A 191 -6.44 2.01 -6.00
CA ASP A 191 -7.17 2.25 -4.77
C ASP A 191 -8.15 3.44 -4.87
N VAL A 192 -7.75 4.51 -5.59
CA VAL A 192 -8.66 5.62 -5.89
C VAL A 192 -9.88 5.15 -6.67
N LEU A 193 -9.69 4.28 -7.66
CA LEU A 193 -10.80 3.71 -8.44
C LEU A 193 -11.69 2.82 -7.58
N SER A 194 -11.10 1.96 -6.74
CA SER A 194 -11.84 1.09 -5.81
C SER A 194 -12.64 1.90 -4.81
N THR A 195 -12.01 2.84 -4.08
CA THR A 195 -12.69 3.71 -3.11
C THR A 195 -13.74 4.60 -3.79
N GLY A 196 -13.47 5.07 -5.02
CA GLY A 196 -14.42 5.83 -5.83
C GLY A 196 -15.67 5.01 -6.17
N ALA A 197 -15.50 3.75 -6.55
CA ALA A 197 -16.62 2.85 -6.81
C ALA A 197 -17.45 2.59 -5.53
N VAL A 198 -16.79 2.40 -4.37
CA VAL A 198 -17.48 2.26 -3.07
C VAL A 198 -18.24 3.54 -2.70
N LEU A 199 -17.67 4.72 -2.96
CA LEU A 199 -18.33 6.01 -2.72
C LEU A 199 -19.59 6.15 -3.61
N ILE A 200 -19.49 5.85 -4.90
CA ILE A 200 -20.61 5.88 -5.82
C ILE A 200 -21.69 4.89 -5.38
N ALA A 201 -21.31 3.66 -5.01
CA ALA A 201 -22.26 2.65 -4.52
C ALA A 201 -23.00 3.13 -3.25
N THR A 202 -22.27 3.75 -2.31
CA THR A 202 -22.86 4.31 -1.07
C THR A 202 -23.89 5.39 -1.40
N ILE A 203 -23.60 6.29 -2.34
CA ILE A 203 -24.56 7.32 -2.77
C ILE A 203 -25.75 6.69 -3.50
N LEU A 204 -25.52 5.73 -4.39
CA LEU A 204 -26.58 5.03 -5.10
C LEU A 204 -27.49 4.23 -4.15
N CYS A 205 -26.93 3.54 -3.15
CA CYS A 205 -27.70 2.88 -2.10
C CYS A 205 -28.66 3.86 -1.39
N HIS A 206 -28.16 5.06 -1.08
CA HIS A 206 -28.99 6.09 -0.45
C HIS A 206 -30.10 6.62 -1.37
N LEU A 207 -29.82 6.88 -2.64
CA LEU A 207 -30.79 7.44 -3.58
C LEU A 207 -31.83 6.42 -4.05
N THR A 208 -31.43 5.16 -4.23
CA THR A 208 -32.31 4.12 -4.79
C THR A 208 -32.93 3.20 -3.73
N GLY A 209 -32.36 3.17 -2.52
CA GLY A 209 -32.73 2.21 -1.48
C GLY A 209 -32.23 0.77 -1.76
N TRP A 210 -31.40 0.57 -2.78
CA TRP A 210 -30.89 -0.76 -3.18
C TRP A 210 -29.68 -1.16 -2.34
N ASN A 211 -29.94 -1.64 -1.13
CA ASN A 211 -28.87 -2.06 -0.20
C ASN A 211 -28.06 -3.26 -0.70
N VAL A 212 -28.53 -3.99 -1.72
CA VAL A 212 -27.79 -5.08 -2.37
C VAL A 212 -26.48 -4.57 -2.99
N LEU A 213 -26.42 -3.31 -3.45
CA LEU A 213 -25.24 -2.72 -4.06
C LEU A 213 -24.02 -2.73 -3.11
N ASP A 214 -24.25 -2.46 -1.82
CA ASP A 214 -23.19 -2.50 -0.81
C ASP A 214 -22.61 -3.93 -0.67
N GLY A 215 -23.45 -4.95 -0.64
CA GLY A 215 -23.03 -6.35 -0.64
C GLY A 215 -22.26 -6.73 -1.90
N LEU A 216 -22.72 -6.33 -3.09
CA LEU A 216 -22.03 -6.59 -4.36
C LEU A 216 -20.67 -5.90 -4.43
N MET A 217 -20.57 -4.66 -4.00
CA MET A 217 -19.31 -3.94 -3.91
C MET A 217 -18.37 -4.61 -2.91
N GLY A 218 -18.89 -5.03 -1.75
CA GLY A 218 -18.13 -5.79 -0.77
C GLY A 218 -17.55 -7.08 -1.33
N VAL A 219 -18.34 -7.85 -2.12
CA VAL A 219 -17.85 -9.04 -2.84
C VAL A 219 -16.72 -8.67 -3.82
N GLY A 220 -16.91 -7.62 -4.63
CA GLY A 220 -15.89 -7.17 -5.59
C GLY A 220 -14.57 -6.82 -4.92
N VAL A 221 -14.60 -6.03 -3.84
CA VAL A 221 -13.41 -5.63 -3.10
C VAL A 221 -12.79 -6.84 -2.37
N ALA A 222 -13.59 -7.72 -1.77
CA ALA A 222 -13.09 -8.94 -1.10
C ALA A 222 -12.35 -9.87 -2.08
N VAL A 223 -12.90 -10.06 -3.29
CA VAL A 223 -12.23 -10.83 -4.35
C VAL A 223 -10.91 -10.17 -4.75
N PHE A 224 -10.88 -8.85 -4.89
CA PHE A 224 -9.64 -8.11 -5.17
C PHE A 224 -8.58 -8.32 -4.09
N ILE A 225 -8.97 -8.25 -2.79
CA ILE A 225 -8.09 -8.51 -1.65
C ILE A 225 -7.54 -9.96 -1.69
N LEU A 226 -8.39 -10.94 -2.02
CA LEU A 226 -7.97 -12.34 -2.12
C LEU A 226 -6.96 -12.57 -3.26
N ILE A 227 -7.14 -11.93 -4.41
CA ILE A 227 -6.21 -12.00 -5.53
C ILE A 227 -4.86 -11.36 -5.14
N SER A 228 -4.90 -10.17 -4.55
CA SER A 228 -3.69 -9.46 -4.09
C SER A 228 -2.97 -10.23 -2.98
N GLY A 229 -3.73 -10.74 -2.00
CA GLY A 229 -3.18 -11.56 -0.90
C GLY A 229 -2.55 -12.87 -1.40
N TRP A 230 -3.14 -13.51 -2.42
CA TRP A 230 -2.55 -14.70 -3.05
C TRP A 230 -1.22 -14.37 -3.75
N GLY A 231 -1.16 -13.24 -4.48
CA GLY A 231 0.09 -12.74 -5.06
C GLY A 231 1.18 -12.58 -3.99
N LEU A 232 0.86 -11.91 -2.89
CA LEU A 232 1.80 -11.71 -1.77
C LEU A 232 2.26 -13.03 -1.13
N VAL A 233 1.38 -14.07 -1.04
CA VAL A 233 1.79 -15.42 -0.60
C VAL A 233 2.82 -16.00 -1.56
N MET A 234 2.59 -15.92 -2.87
CA MET A 234 3.52 -16.47 -3.86
C MET A 234 4.86 -15.76 -3.84
N ASP A 235 4.86 -14.43 -3.74
CA ASP A 235 6.07 -13.60 -3.70
C ASP A 235 6.92 -13.88 -2.44
N THR A 236 6.28 -14.26 -1.33
CA THR A 236 6.98 -14.59 -0.07
C THR A 236 7.38 -16.07 0.01
N LEU A 237 6.60 -16.96 -0.58
CA LEU A 237 6.84 -18.42 -0.53
C LEU A 237 7.90 -18.86 -1.55
N SER A 238 7.90 -18.29 -2.76
CA SER A 238 8.84 -18.66 -3.84
C SER A 238 10.31 -18.59 -3.41
N PRO A 239 10.81 -17.48 -2.80
CA PRO A 239 12.18 -17.41 -2.32
C PRO A 239 12.50 -18.37 -1.15
N LEU A 240 11.48 -18.74 -0.34
CA LEU A 240 11.66 -19.72 0.75
C LEU A 240 11.85 -21.14 0.23
N LEU A 241 11.20 -21.48 -0.89
CA LEU A 241 11.31 -22.78 -1.55
C LEU A 241 12.58 -22.95 -2.36
N GLY A 242 13.30 -21.85 -2.63
CA GLY A 242 14.51 -21.84 -3.44
C GLY A 242 14.19 -21.53 -4.90
N GLU A 243 14.09 -20.25 -5.21
CA GLU A 243 13.96 -19.74 -6.58
C GLU A 243 15.25 -19.99 -7.36
N SER A 244 15.14 -20.41 -8.64
CA SER A 244 16.29 -20.53 -9.51
C SER A 244 16.97 -19.16 -9.72
N PRO A 245 18.31 -19.10 -9.80
CA PRO A 245 19.00 -17.86 -10.12
C PRO A 245 18.44 -17.23 -11.40
N SER A 246 18.35 -15.90 -11.43
CA SER A 246 17.95 -15.17 -12.64
C SER A 246 18.86 -15.54 -13.83
N GLU A 247 18.31 -15.59 -15.04
CA GLU A 247 19.04 -15.94 -16.27
C GLU A 247 20.32 -15.11 -16.44
N ASP A 248 20.32 -13.84 -16.01
CA ASP A 248 21.49 -12.95 -16.01
C ASP A 248 22.66 -13.44 -15.11
N LEU A 249 22.39 -14.30 -14.12
CA LEU A 249 23.41 -14.87 -13.24
C LEU A 249 23.95 -16.23 -13.75
N VAL A 250 23.23 -16.87 -14.65
CA VAL A 250 23.60 -18.18 -15.22
C VAL A 250 24.48 -18.01 -16.45
N ASP A 251 24.40 -16.87 -17.15
CA ASP A 251 25.16 -16.55 -18.38
C ASP A 251 26.53 -15.90 -18.11
N HIS A 252 26.98 -15.84 -16.85
CA HIS A 252 28.32 -15.41 -16.42
C HIS A 252 29.06 -16.54 -15.72
#